data_a3d30c4ba23ef7ca05dab2678edd5558
#
_entry.id   a3d30c4ba23ef7ca05dab2678edd5558
#
_cell.length_a   1.000
_cell.length_b   1.000
_cell.length_c   1.000
_cell.angle_alpha   90.00
_cell.angle_beta   90.00
_cell.angle_gamma   90.00
#
_symmetry.space_group_name_H-M   'P 1'
#
loop_
_entity.id
_entity.type
_entity.pdbx_description
1 polymer ?
#
loop_
_entity_poly.entity_id
_entity_poly.type
_entity_poly.pdbx_seq_one_letter_code
_entity_poly.pdbx_strand_id
1 'polypeptide(L)'
;MKNPEPTSSRSRLVLRGHVWLLATLIPLLEKFIPLKWLLRLLTPPSRFKPYAGTSPEDISRLVAHRLCEPRNMRRRACLRQGLTLFHFLKLAGWPAVLRIGVFPPGINCRRMHAHCWVTLNDVPLSPPPEQPVATLLTCGIPDEPMATAGGRSK
;
A
#
# COMPACT_ATOMS: atom_id res chain seq x y z
N MET A 1 -15.41 3.07 -24.60
CA MET A 1 -14.26 3.24 -23.68
C MET A 1 -13.84 4.71 -23.73
N LYS A 2 -14.10 5.47 -22.65
CA LYS A 2 -13.71 6.89 -22.58
C LYS A 2 -12.21 6.94 -22.26
N ASN A 3 -11.41 7.44 -23.18
CA ASN A 3 -10.00 7.73 -22.93
C ASN A 3 -9.91 8.72 -21.77
N PRO A 4 -9.11 8.44 -20.73
CA PRO A 4 -8.92 9.42 -19.65
C PRO A 4 -8.22 10.65 -20.25
N GLU A 5 -8.83 11.81 -20.01
CA GLU A 5 -8.25 13.11 -20.31
C GLU A 5 -6.84 13.21 -19.68
N PRO A 6 -5.85 13.76 -20.38
CA PRO A 6 -4.50 13.86 -19.85
C PRO A 6 -4.51 14.72 -18.60
N THR A 7 -4.17 14.14 -17.46
CA THR A 7 -4.05 14.82 -16.17
C THR A 7 -3.19 16.07 -16.34
N SER A 8 -3.73 17.23 -15.98
CA SER A 8 -3.05 18.52 -16.09
C SER A 8 -1.64 18.45 -15.46
N SER A 9 -0.66 19.10 -16.06
CA SER A 9 0.72 19.16 -15.56
C SER A 9 0.80 19.59 -14.08
N ARG A 10 -0.10 20.48 -13.64
CA ARG A 10 -0.23 20.90 -12.24
C ARG A 10 -0.64 19.75 -11.33
N SER A 11 -1.60 18.91 -11.75
CA SER A 11 -2.04 17.76 -10.95
C SER A 11 -0.91 16.74 -10.75
N ARG A 12 -0.06 16.55 -11.77
CA ARG A 12 1.11 15.66 -11.68
C ARG A 12 2.15 16.18 -10.68
N LEU A 13 2.41 17.48 -10.66
CA LEU A 13 3.34 18.10 -9.71
C LEU A 13 2.83 17.98 -8.27
N VAL A 14 1.55 18.24 -8.05
CA VAL A 14 0.91 18.09 -6.72
C VAL A 14 0.96 16.63 -6.27
N LEU A 15 0.64 15.69 -7.15
CA LEU A 15 0.73 14.26 -6.84
C LEU A 15 2.18 13.86 -6.46
N ARG A 16 3.18 14.30 -7.22
CA ARG A 16 4.60 14.04 -6.90
C ARG A 16 5.00 14.59 -5.54
N GLY A 17 4.63 15.83 -5.24
CA GLY A 17 4.89 16.46 -3.94
C GLY A 17 4.21 15.72 -2.79
N HIS A 18 2.96 15.27 -2.99
CA HIS A 18 2.22 14.51 -1.99
C HIS A 18 2.82 13.12 -1.76
N VAL A 19 3.22 12.41 -2.83
CA VAL A 19 3.95 11.13 -2.72
C VAL A 19 5.26 11.31 -1.96
N TRP A 20 6.00 12.38 -2.26
CA TRP A 20 7.25 12.69 -1.57
C TRP A 20 7.03 12.93 -0.07
N LEU A 21 6.04 13.74 0.27
CA LEU A 21 5.69 14.07 1.65
C LEU A 21 5.27 12.81 2.42
N LEU A 22 4.34 12.02 1.87
CA LEU A 22 3.84 10.82 2.52
C LEU A 22 4.94 9.76 2.70
N ALA A 23 5.75 9.52 1.67
CA ALA A 23 6.88 8.59 1.75
C ALA A 23 7.90 8.97 2.83
N THR A 24 8.02 10.27 3.14
CA THR A 24 8.88 10.79 4.21
C THR A 24 8.22 10.69 5.59
N LEU A 25 6.88 10.87 5.66
CA LEU A 25 6.14 10.83 6.91
C LEU A 25 5.87 9.40 7.41
N ILE A 26 5.61 8.44 6.53
CA ILE A 26 5.30 7.05 6.92
C ILE A 26 6.33 6.48 7.88
N PRO A 27 7.66 6.59 7.67
CA PRO A 27 8.65 6.07 8.61
C PRO A 27 8.59 6.66 10.02
N LEU A 28 8.18 7.93 10.10
CA LEU A 28 7.98 8.61 11.38
C LEU A 28 6.70 8.12 12.04
N LEU A 29 5.62 8.02 11.28
CA LEU A 29 4.32 7.56 11.76
C LEU A 29 4.38 6.12 12.26
N GLU A 30 5.06 5.22 11.53
CA GLU A 30 5.28 3.82 11.94
C GLU A 30 5.95 3.66 13.31
N LYS A 31 6.72 4.67 13.71
CA LYS A 31 7.43 4.66 14.99
C LYS A 31 6.52 4.97 16.17
N PHE A 32 5.50 5.80 15.96
CA PHE A 32 4.66 6.35 17.00
C PHE A 32 3.21 5.83 16.96
N ILE A 33 2.75 5.36 15.80
CA ILE A 33 1.36 5.00 15.57
C ILE A 33 1.26 3.50 15.29
N PRO A 34 0.41 2.76 16.01
CA PRO A 34 0.13 1.35 15.71
C PRO A 34 -0.42 1.18 14.28
N LEU A 35 -0.05 0.10 13.61
CA LEU A 35 -0.42 -0.20 12.22
C LEU A 35 -1.92 -0.05 11.95
N LYS A 36 -2.77 -0.45 12.89
CA LYS A 36 -4.22 -0.33 12.77
C LYS A 36 -4.69 1.13 12.55
N TRP A 37 -4.12 2.06 13.30
CA TRP A 37 -4.45 3.48 13.19
C TRP A 37 -3.82 4.09 11.93
N LEU A 38 -2.62 3.65 11.57
CA LEU A 38 -1.95 4.07 10.35
C LEU A 38 -2.77 3.66 9.12
N LEU A 39 -3.30 2.45 9.08
CA LEU A 39 -4.18 1.99 8.01
C LEU A 39 -5.47 2.81 7.93
N ARG A 40 -6.08 3.12 9.07
CA ARG A 40 -7.25 4.00 9.09
C ARG A 40 -6.95 5.40 8.54
N LEU A 41 -5.82 5.98 8.94
CA LEU A 41 -5.38 7.29 8.47
C LEU A 41 -5.11 7.28 6.96
N LEU A 42 -4.51 6.20 6.45
CA LEU A 42 -4.15 6.06 5.04
C LEU A 42 -5.30 5.57 4.14
N THR A 43 -6.44 5.21 4.73
CA THR A 43 -7.63 4.86 3.95
C THR A 43 -8.53 6.09 3.81
N PRO A 44 -8.48 6.80 2.67
CA PRO A 44 -9.28 8.00 2.47
C PRO A 44 -10.77 7.62 2.32
N PRO A 45 -11.69 8.52 2.66
CA PRO A 45 -13.11 8.31 2.43
C PRO A 45 -13.38 8.15 0.92
N SER A 46 -14.29 7.26 0.56
CA SER A 46 -14.59 6.88 -0.83
C SER A 46 -15.02 8.05 -1.74
N ARG A 47 -15.51 9.13 -1.14
CA ARG A 47 -15.93 10.36 -1.84
C ARG A 47 -14.76 11.28 -2.22
N PHE A 48 -13.62 11.16 -1.56
CA PHE A 48 -12.47 12.03 -1.77
C PHE A 48 -11.49 11.40 -2.77
N LYS A 49 -11.55 11.84 -4.03
CA LYS A 49 -10.75 11.33 -5.15
C LYS A 49 -10.01 12.44 -5.89
N PRO A 50 -9.07 13.13 -5.25
CA PRO A 50 -8.37 14.28 -5.85
C PRO A 50 -7.52 13.91 -7.07
N TYR A 51 -7.17 12.63 -7.22
CA TYR A 51 -6.35 12.11 -8.33
C TYR A 51 -7.14 11.21 -9.28
N ALA A 52 -8.48 11.37 -9.34
CA ALA A 52 -9.31 10.65 -10.29
C ALA A 52 -8.77 10.83 -11.72
N GLY A 53 -8.75 9.73 -12.49
CA GLY A 53 -8.22 9.73 -13.86
C GLY A 53 -6.71 9.47 -13.99
N THR A 54 -5.97 9.38 -12.87
CA THR A 54 -4.56 8.92 -12.91
C THR A 54 -4.53 7.39 -13.02
N SER A 55 -3.72 6.86 -13.93
CA SER A 55 -3.61 5.41 -14.13
C SER A 55 -2.90 4.72 -12.95
N PRO A 56 -3.25 3.46 -12.64
CA PRO A 56 -2.59 2.69 -11.58
C PRO A 56 -1.10 2.51 -11.85
N GLU A 57 -0.72 2.35 -13.11
CA GLU A 57 0.65 2.18 -13.57
C GLU A 57 1.50 3.44 -13.30
N ASP A 58 0.93 4.62 -13.58
CA ASP A 58 1.61 5.90 -13.33
C ASP A 58 1.82 6.12 -11.83
N ILE A 59 0.81 5.80 -11.01
CA ILE A 59 0.94 5.86 -9.54
C ILE A 59 2.01 4.89 -9.06
N SER A 60 1.96 3.63 -9.53
CA SER A 60 2.92 2.60 -9.14
C SER A 60 4.36 2.99 -9.51
N ARG A 61 4.56 3.50 -10.74
CA ARG A 61 5.87 3.98 -11.22
C ARG A 61 6.38 5.14 -10.37
N LEU A 62 5.52 6.09 -10.04
CA LEU A 62 5.87 7.26 -9.24
C LEU A 62 6.28 6.87 -7.81
N VAL A 63 5.52 5.98 -7.19
CA VAL A 63 5.81 5.46 -5.84
C VAL A 63 7.10 4.64 -5.84
N ALA A 64 7.28 3.75 -6.82
CA ALA A 64 8.49 2.95 -6.97
C ALA A 64 9.73 3.84 -7.16
N HIS A 65 9.66 4.82 -8.06
CA HIS A 65 10.76 5.74 -8.31
C HIS A 65 11.17 6.51 -7.03
N ARG A 66 10.19 6.93 -6.22
CA ARG A 66 10.49 7.66 -4.99
C ARG A 66 11.08 6.80 -3.89
N LEU A 67 10.67 5.54 -3.80
CA LEU A 67 11.09 4.61 -2.76
C LEU A 67 12.33 3.79 -3.13
N CYS A 68 12.74 3.76 -4.41
CA CYS A 68 13.97 3.10 -4.86
C CYS A 68 15.26 3.78 -4.35
N GLU A 69 15.19 4.95 -3.73
CA GLU A 69 16.38 5.56 -3.12
C GLU A 69 16.93 4.69 -1.99
N PRO A 70 18.25 4.38 -1.97
CA PRO A 70 18.87 3.49 -0.98
C PRO A 70 18.63 3.89 0.48
N ARG A 71 18.45 5.18 0.75
CA ARG A 71 18.13 5.72 2.08
C ARG A 71 16.77 5.25 2.60
N ASN A 72 15.81 5.03 1.70
CA ASN A 72 14.43 4.66 2.05
C ASN A 72 14.26 3.14 2.17
N MET A 73 15.19 2.35 1.64
CA MET A 73 15.10 0.89 1.53
C MET A 73 15.66 0.13 2.73
N ARG A 74 16.22 0.80 3.75
CA ARG A 74 16.96 0.12 4.82
C ARG A 74 16.12 -0.72 5.78
N ARG A 75 14.84 -0.41 6.00
CA ARG A 75 13.96 -1.20 6.89
C ARG A 75 12.51 -1.09 6.44
N ARG A 76 11.79 -2.22 6.42
CA ARG A 76 10.34 -2.28 6.10
C ARG A 76 9.95 -1.64 4.77
N ALA A 77 10.84 -1.72 3.76
CA ALA A 77 10.62 -1.11 2.45
C ALA A 77 9.30 -1.55 1.81
N CYS A 78 8.97 -2.84 1.89
CA CYS A 78 7.73 -3.41 1.35
C CYS A 78 6.47 -2.81 2.01
N LEU A 79 6.49 -2.60 3.34
CA LEU A 79 5.36 -2.00 4.06
C LEU A 79 5.15 -0.55 3.64
N ARG A 80 6.22 0.25 3.56
CA ARG A 80 6.13 1.65 3.12
C ARG A 80 5.64 1.77 1.69
N GLN A 81 6.18 0.94 0.80
CA GLN A 81 5.76 0.90 -0.59
C GLN A 81 4.29 0.50 -0.71
N GLY A 82 3.88 -0.57 -0.02
CA GLY A 82 2.51 -1.03 -0.02
C GLY A 82 1.53 0.02 0.53
N LEU A 83 1.84 0.62 1.68
CA LEU A 83 1.00 1.66 2.29
C LEU A 83 0.87 2.91 1.41
N THR A 84 2.00 3.38 0.84
CA THR A 84 2.00 4.55 -0.04
C THR A 84 1.20 4.26 -1.31
N LEU A 85 1.46 3.13 -1.96
CA LEU A 85 0.77 2.74 -3.18
C LEU A 85 -0.74 2.58 -2.94
N PHE A 86 -1.14 1.88 -1.88
CA PHE A 86 -2.53 1.70 -1.49
C PHE A 86 -3.25 3.04 -1.30
N HIS A 87 -2.65 3.97 -0.55
CA HIS A 87 -3.22 5.28 -0.29
C HIS A 87 -3.50 6.06 -1.58
N PHE A 88 -2.51 6.16 -2.48
CA PHE A 88 -2.67 6.91 -3.72
C PHE A 88 -3.63 6.26 -4.72
N LEU A 89 -3.69 4.94 -4.77
CA LEU A 89 -4.70 4.24 -5.57
C LEU A 89 -6.11 4.52 -5.06
N LYS A 90 -6.32 4.52 -3.73
CA LYS A 90 -7.61 4.91 -3.13
C LYS A 90 -7.96 6.36 -3.43
N LEU A 91 -7.00 7.30 -3.33
CA LEU A 91 -7.19 8.71 -3.70
C LEU A 91 -7.48 8.93 -5.20
N ALA A 92 -7.04 8.02 -6.05
CA ALA A 92 -7.39 8.01 -7.46
C ALA A 92 -8.74 7.31 -7.76
N GLY A 93 -9.33 6.67 -6.74
CA GLY A 93 -10.63 6.00 -6.84
C GLY A 93 -10.55 4.54 -7.28
N TRP A 94 -9.35 3.95 -7.31
CA TRP A 94 -9.17 2.55 -7.66
C TRP A 94 -9.55 1.61 -6.50
N PRO A 95 -10.17 0.44 -6.80
CA PRO A 95 -10.54 -0.56 -5.79
C PRO A 95 -9.30 -1.39 -5.34
N ALA A 96 -8.28 -0.68 -4.88
CA ALA A 96 -7.05 -1.32 -4.42
C ALA A 96 -7.25 -2.04 -3.08
N VAL A 97 -6.61 -3.19 -2.94
CA VAL A 97 -6.58 -4.01 -1.73
C VAL A 97 -5.14 -4.16 -1.27
N LEU A 98 -4.89 -3.80 -0.02
CA LEU A 98 -3.61 -4.01 0.64
C LEU A 98 -3.63 -5.35 1.38
N ARG A 99 -2.63 -6.19 1.14
CA ARG A 99 -2.46 -7.48 1.81
C ARG A 99 -1.14 -7.50 2.58
N ILE A 100 -1.19 -7.99 3.80
CA ILE A 100 -0.01 -8.19 4.65
C ILE A 100 0.02 -9.66 5.04
N GLY A 101 1.11 -10.33 4.75
CA GLY A 101 1.31 -11.73 5.08
C GLY A 101 2.62 -11.95 5.82
N VAL A 102 2.73 -13.11 6.46
CA VAL A 102 3.93 -13.54 7.17
C VAL A 102 4.39 -14.86 6.58
N PHE A 103 5.68 -14.97 6.35
CA PHE A 103 6.29 -16.23 5.99
C PHE A 103 6.31 -17.16 7.20
N PRO A 104 5.94 -18.43 7.04
CA PRO A 104 6.09 -19.41 8.10
C PRO A 104 7.56 -19.46 8.55
N PRO A 105 7.84 -19.64 9.84
CA PRO A 105 9.22 -19.75 10.32
C PRO A 105 9.88 -20.96 9.67
N GLY A 106 10.88 -20.70 8.83
CA GLY A 106 11.74 -21.76 8.30
C GLY A 106 12.65 -22.31 9.39
N ILE A 107 13.14 -23.52 9.20
CA ILE A 107 13.99 -24.25 10.16
C ILE A 107 15.23 -23.43 10.61
N ASN A 108 15.66 -22.46 9.80
CA ASN A 108 16.83 -21.62 10.06
C ASN A 108 16.53 -20.13 10.31
N CYS A 109 15.25 -19.70 10.33
CA CYS A 109 14.91 -18.30 10.51
C CYS A 109 14.27 -18.05 11.87
N ARG A 110 15.03 -17.51 12.81
CA ARG A 110 14.53 -17.07 14.13
C ARG A 110 13.65 -15.82 14.09
N ARG A 111 13.46 -15.18 12.93
CA ARG A 111 12.66 -13.95 12.78
C ARG A 111 11.53 -14.17 11.79
N MET A 112 10.33 -13.79 12.18
CA MET A 112 9.20 -13.73 11.26
C MET A 112 9.45 -12.61 10.25
N HIS A 113 9.40 -12.96 8.96
CA HIS A 113 9.45 -11.99 7.87
C HIS A 113 8.02 -11.70 7.40
N ALA A 114 7.64 -10.44 7.49
CA ALA A 114 6.37 -9.97 6.94
C ALA A 114 6.59 -9.37 5.55
N HIS A 115 5.64 -9.60 4.66
CA HIS A 115 5.59 -8.98 3.34
C HIS A 115 4.27 -8.22 3.18
N CYS A 116 4.34 -7.12 2.41
CA CYS A 116 3.19 -6.27 2.14
C CYS A 116 3.11 -6.02 0.63
N TRP A 117 1.94 -6.28 0.05
CA TRP A 117 1.71 -6.04 -1.38
C TRP A 117 0.30 -5.49 -1.62
N VAL A 118 0.13 -4.86 -2.78
CA VAL A 118 -1.14 -4.28 -3.21
C VAL A 118 -1.65 -4.99 -4.43
N THR A 119 -2.94 -5.32 -4.43
CA THR A 119 -3.63 -5.89 -5.58
C THR A 119 -4.71 -4.92 -6.07
N LEU A 120 -4.98 -4.96 -7.37
CA LEU A 120 -6.10 -4.29 -8.03
C LEU A 120 -6.85 -5.34 -8.84
N ASN A 121 -8.12 -5.59 -8.50
CA ASN A 121 -8.90 -6.69 -9.10
C ASN A 121 -8.13 -8.03 -9.06
N ASP A 122 -7.55 -8.35 -7.90
CA ASP A 122 -6.70 -9.52 -7.63
C ASP A 122 -5.38 -9.61 -8.42
N VAL A 123 -5.10 -8.64 -9.29
CA VAL A 123 -3.80 -8.52 -9.98
C VAL A 123 -2.82 -7.75 -9.09
N PRO A 124 -1.65 -8.32 -8.77
CA PRO A 124 -0.65 -7.63 -7.97
C PRO A 124 -0.02 -6.46 -8.74
N LEU A 125 -0.01 -5.28 -8.12
CA LEU A 125 0.66 -4.06 -8.64
C LEU A 125 2.05 -3.85 -8.05
N SER A 126 2.38 -4.56 -6.99
CA SER A 126 3.72 -4.65 -6.41
C SER A 126 4.15 -6.11 -6.37
N PRO A 127 5.46 -6.41 -6.33
CA PRO A 127 5.92 -7.79 -6.34
C PRO A 127 5.21 -8.61 -5.28
N PRO A 128 4.48 -9.68 -5.68
CA PRO A 128 3.89 -10.62 -4.74
C PRO A 128 5.00 -11.40 -4.02
N PRO A 129 4.71 -12.03 -2.88
CA PRO A 129 5.67 -12.89 -2.22
C PRO A 129 6.01 -14.09 -3.11
N GLU A 130 7.30 -14.40 -3.24
CA GLU A 130 7.79 -15.55 -4.02
C GLU A 130 7.46 -16.88 -3.36
N GLN A 131 7.23 -16.87 -2.06
CA GLN A 131 6.89 -18.06 -1.28
C GLN A 131 5.47 -17.96 -0.72
N PRO A 132 4.80 -19.08 -0.45
CA PRO A 132 3.49 -19.07 0.17
C PRO A 132 3.54 -18.37 1.53
N VAL A 133 2.69 -17.38 1.73
CA VAL A 133 2.57 -16.62 2.96
C VAL A 133 1.19 -16.80 3.58
N ALA A 134 1.15 -16.82 4.90
CA ALA A 134 -0.10 -16.71 5.63
C ALA A 134 -0.54 -15.24 5.63
N THR A 135 -1.65 -14.94 4.97
CA THR A 135 -2.21 -13.58 4.99
C THR A 135 -2.78 -13.28 6.37
N LEU A 136 -2.22 -12.28 7.03
CA LEU A 136 -2.65 -11.85 8.37
C LEU A 136 -3.69 -10.74 8.31
N LEU A 137 -3.60 -9.88 7.30
CA LEU A 137 -4.43 -8.70 7.19
C LEU A 137 -4.73 -8.38 5.74
N THR A 138 -6.00 -8.08 5.45
CA THR A 138 -6.47 -7.55 4.19
C THR A 138 -7.21 -6.24 4.46
N CYS A 139 -6.90 -5.18 3.72
CA CYS A 139 -7.52 -3.86 3.88
C CYS A 139 -7.96 -3.31 2.54
N GLY A 140 -9.15 -2.71 2.49
CA GLY A 140 -9.67 -2.04 1.29
C GLY A 140 -10.71 -2.81 0.51
N ILE A 141 -11.15 -3.97 0.99
CA ILE A 141 -12.34 -4.66 0.44
C ILE A 141 -13.56 -3.80 0.79
N PRO A 142 -14.40 -3.41 -0.19
CA PRO A 142 -15.69 -2.80 0.10
C PRO A 142 -16.53 -3.82 0.87
N ASP A 143 -17.11 -3.41 1.99
CA ASP A 143 -18.09 -4.17 2.80
C ASP A 143 -17.58 -5.30 3.72
N GLU A 144 -16.28 -5.46 4.01
CA GLU A 144 -15.89 -6.29 5.14
C GLU A 144 -15.32 -5.45 6.29
N PRO A 145 -15.88 -5.57 7.52
CA PRO A 145 -15.24 -5.07 8.72
C PRO A 145 -13.94 -5.85 8.90
N MET A 146 -12.87 -5.13 9.20
CA MET A 146 -11.50 -5.63 9.40
C MET A 146 -11.49 -6.97 10.15
N ALA A 147 -11.47 -8.08 9.40
CA ALA A 147 -11.40 -9.42 9.98
C ALA A 147 -9.99 -9.62 10.55
N THR A 148 -9.89 -9.48 11.86
CA THR A 148 -8.76 -10.01 12.64
C THR A 148 -8.91 -11.53 12.65
N ALA A 149 -8.00 -12.23 11.95
CA ALA A 149 -7.89 -13.67 12.02
C ALA A 149 -7.42 -14.08 13.42
N GLY A 150 -8.36 -14.09 14.37
CA GLY A 150 -8.24 -14.66 15.69
C GLY A 150 -8.91 -16.03 15.70
N GLY A 151 -8.34 -16.99 14.98
CA GLY A 151 -8.74 -18.39 15.10
C GLY A 151 -8.26 -18.96 16.41
N ARG A 152 -9.13 -18.96 17.44
CA ARG A 152 -9.00 -19.89 18.56
C ARG A 152 -9.31 -21.29 18.04
N SER A 153 -8.29 -22.08 17.85
CA SER A 153 -8.43 -23.54 17.83
C SER A 153 -8.70 -24.03 19.27
N LYS A 154 -9.84 -24.70 19.44
CA LYS A 154 -10.10 -25.56 20.59
C LYS A 154 -9.42 -26.90 20.38
#